data_b008b6a3a97e18d5ec1943e017c900f3
#
_entry.id   b008b6a3a97e18d5ec1943e017c900f3
#
_cell.length_a   1.000
_cell.length_b   1.000
_cell.length_c   1.000
_cell.angle_alpha   90.00
_cell.angle_beta   90.00
_cell.angle_gamma   90.00
#
_symmetry.space_group_name_H-M   'P 1'
#
loop_
_entity.id
_entity.type
_entity.pdbx_description
1 polymer ?
#
loop_
_entity_poly.entity_id
_entity_poly.type
_entity_poly.pdbx_seq_one_letter_code
_entity_poly.pdbx_strand_id
1 'polypeptide(L)'
;MTLLLPVISPSNPGTGRPLPVATELAMPLAVLVIVGVVASMFAMPLISVLSDRTRTPLGRRTPWMVGGGLLCALITLILGQNIGIIVLCIFWVFLQFAYAMLSVPLTSAISERVPDKFRPRIERWHGIGVMLGQVLGVCMGALGVMFNSFTPFSYTAVLFAVSGIATVLILPKEPSSTEQPNQLFDRSQVLDQLCLPAHAPEFSRVFAARTCMMAGVGLTGVFLWYLVRFWVYGKAVVFTSAPLTIPAGFLIAGMAVATLIGAALASWAAGPISESIEEKNIPTTRVVAGACLLYAIGLGPAWGLGVWSTGTARENGMLLFALISGFAFGIYDSFGLELVMDSLPDPRRAGHDLGIYALANSAGLALAAIIGAPLVNAFEHSFGYYLLFPSAIVMVLLAGIVTLTAKSAE
;
A
#
# COMPACT_ATOMS: atom_id res chain seq x y z
N MET A 1 1.64 -9.49 -0.74
CA MET A 1 1.84 -9.89 -2.15
C MET A 1 3.23 -10.44 -2.40
N THR A 2 4.30 -9.69 -2.19
CA THR A 2 5.70 -10.14 -2.34
C THR A 2 6.03 -11.42 -1.60
N LEU A 3 5.36 -11.68 -0.48
CA LEU A 3 5.53 -12.88 0.35
C LEU A 3 4.72 -14.09 -0.15
N LEU A 4 3.74 -13.88 -1.03
CA LEU A 4 2.86 -14.95 -1.52
C LEU A 4 3.48 -15.76 -2.66
N LEU A 5 4.21 -15.11 -3.58
CA LEU A 5 4.81 -15.80 -4.73
C LEU A 5 5.75 -16.95 -4.34
N PRO A 6 6.63 -16.82 -3.33
CA PRO A 6 7.48 -17.93 -2.90
C PRO A 6 6.71 -19.12 -2.29
N VAL A 7 5.52 -18.85 -1.72
CA VAL A 7 4.67 -19.90 -1.12
C VAL A 7 3.84 -20.61 -2.20
N ILE A 8 3.37 -19.85 -3.19
CA ILE A 8 2.49 -20.36 -4.26
C ILE A 8 3.29 -21.07 -5.39
N SER A 9 4.59 -20.78 -5.52
CA SER A 9 5.48 -21.43 -6.46
C SER A 9 6.50 -22.33 -5.72
N PRO A 10 6.06 -23.42 -5.09
CA PRO A 10 6.98 -24.35 -4.45
C PRO A 10 7.83 -25.04 -5.51
N SER A 11 9.14 -25.07 -5.29
CA SER A 11 10.02 -25.96 -6.03
C SER A 11 9.52 -27.38 -5.85
N ASN A 12 9.16 -28.03 -6.96
CA ASN A 12 8.71 -29.41 -6.94
C ASN A 12 9.91 -30.30 -6.55
N PRO A 13 9.95 -30.88 -5.34
CA PRO A 13 11.12 -31.65 -4.88
C PRO A 13 11.40 -32.91 -5.73
N GLY A 14 10.46 -33.27 -6.62
CA GLY A 14 10.57 -34.46 -7.46
C GLY A 14 11.07 -34.27 -8.91
N THR A 15 11.19 -33.02 -9.40
CA THR A 15 11.49 -32.78 -10.83
C THR A 15 12.93 -32.37 -11.12
N GLY A 16 13.80 -32.24 -10.10
CA GLY A 16 15.21 -31.87 -10.30
C GLY A 16 15.42 -30.50 -10.99
N ARG A 17 14.36 -29.71 -11.20
CA ARG A 17 14.50 -28.38 -11.76
C ARG A 17 15.15 -27.45 -10.72
N PRO A 18 16.18 -26.68 -11.10
CA PRO A 18 16.76 -25.70 -10.21
C PRO A 18 15.66 -24.74 -9.75
N LEU A 19 15.73 -24.32 -8.48
CA LEU A 19 14.86 -23.25 -7.96
C LEU A 19 14.91 -22.07 -8.93
N PRO A 20 13.76 -21.46 -9.28
CA PRO A 20 13.75 -20.33 -10.19
C PRO A 20 14.70 -19.26 -9.66
N VAL A 21 15.56 -18.78 -10.55
CA VAL A 21 16.53 -17.73 -10.20
C VAL A 21 15.76 -16.48 -9.78
N ALA A 22 16.32 -15.70 -8.86
CA ALA A 22 15.68 -14.49 -8.35
C ALA A 22 15.13 -13.55 -9.43
N THR A 23 15.80 -13.49 -10.57
CA THR A 23 15.42 -12.73 -11.76
C THR A 23 14.14 -13.25 -12.42
N GLU A 24 13.90 -14.57 -12.42
CA GLU A 24 12.70 -15.18 -13.03
C GLU A 24 11.41 -14.84 -12.28
N LEU A 25 11.50 -14.46 -11.00
CA LEU A 25 10.34 -14.13 -10.16
C LEU A 25 10.02 -12.63 -10.15
N ALA A 26 10.96 -11.75 -10.49
CA ALA A 26 10.76 -10.30 -10.45
C ALA A 26 9.72 -9.82 -11.48
N MET A 27 9.76 -10.37 -12.70
CA MET A 27 8.79 -10.02 -13.75
C MET A 27 7.37 -10.51 -13.45
N PRO A 28 7.12 -11.78 -13.07
CA PRO A 28 5.79 -12.20 -12.61
C PRO A 28 5.23 -11.37 -11.46
N LEU A 29 6.08 -10.99 -10.51
CA LEU A 29 5.67 -10.11 -9.41
C LEU A 29 5.23 -8.73 -9.92
N ALA A 30 6.01 -8.12 -10.82
CA ALA A 30 5.66 -6.83 -11.39
C ALA A 30 4.34 -6.90 -12.17
N VAL A 31 4.15 -7.90 -13.00
CA VAL A 31 2.89 -8.13 -13.73
C VAL A 31 1.72 -8.22 -12.76
N LEU A 32 1.87 -8.97 -11.68
CA LEU A 32 0.83 -9.16 -10.68
C LEU A 32 0.49 -7.84 -9.96
N VAL A 33 1.50 -7.03 -9.62
CA VAL A 33 1.32 -5.71 -9.00
C VAL A 33 0.62 -4.77 -9.98
N ILE A 34 1.08 -4.68 -11.22
CA ILE A 34 0.49 -3.80 -12.25
C ILE A 34 -0.96 -4.17 -12.52
N VAL A 35 -1.24 -5.46 -12.74
CA VAL A 35 -2.60 -5.95 -12.97
C VAL A 35 -3.51 -5.64 -11.78
N GLY A 36 -3.03 -5.83 -10.55
CA GLY A 36 -3.78 -5.48 -9.34
C GLY A 36 -4.04 -3.99 -9.21
N VAL A 37 -3.04 -3.15 -9.49
CA VAL A 37 -3.18 -1.68 -9.48
C VAL A 37 -4.20 -1.23 -10.51
N VAL A 38 -4.08 -1.69 -11.75
CA VAL A 38 -5.04 -1.35 -12.81
C VAL A 38 -6.45 -1.79 -12.41
N ALA A 39 -6.60 -3.02 -11.91
CA ALA A 39 -7.90 -3.51 -11.44
C ALA A 39 -8.49 -2.65 -10.32
N SER A 40 -7.68 -2.23 -9.33
CA SER A 40 -8.14 -1.39 -8.22
C SER A 40 -8.55 0.02 -8.68
N MET A 41 -7.82 0.60 -9.64
CA MET A 41 -8.16 1.92 -10.22
C MET A 41 -9.55 1.94 -10.85
N PHE A 42 -9.97 0.84 -11.47
CA PHE A 42 -11.32 0.73 -12.04
C PHE A 42 -12.35 0.22 -11.02
N ALA A 43 -11.96 -0.69 -10.12
CA ALA A 43 -12.88 -1.29 -9.16
C ALA A 43 -13.44 -0.26 -8.18
N MET A 44 -12.60 0.63 -7.65
CA MET A 44 -13.03 1.60 -6.63
C MET A 44 -14.11 2.58 -7.14
N PRO A 45 -13.93 3.30 -8.26
CA PRO A 45 -14.96 4.17 -8.80
C PRO A 45 -16.23 3.41 -9.22
N LEU A 46 -16.05 2.23 -9.83
CA LEU A 46 -17.18 1.41 -10.26
C LEU A 46 -18.05 0.97 -9.08
N ILE A 47 -17.43 0.46 -8.02
CA ILE A 47 -18.14 0.02 -6.82
C ILE A 47 -18.77 1.20 -6.09
N SER A 48 -18.13 2.37 -6.05
CA SER A 48 -18.72 3.59 -5.49
C SER A 48 -20.05 3.89 -6.16
N VAL A 49 -20.06 3.97 -7.50
CA VAL A 49 -21.28 4.27 -8.27
C VAL A 49 -22.34 3.17 -8.13
N LEU A 50 -21.95 1.90 -8.10
CA LEU A 50 -22.88 0.77 -7.97
C LEU A 50 -23.48 0.70 -6.56
N SER A 51 -22.68 0.90 -5.50
CA SER A 51 -23.16 0.85 -4.13
C SER A 51 -24.17 1.96 -3.83
N ASP A 52 -23.96 3.17 -4.37
CA ASP A 52 -24.84 4.31 -4.17
C ASP A 52 -26.23 4.10 -4.83
N ARG A 53 -26.32 3.23 -5.83
CA ARG A 53 -27.56 2.92 -6.57
C ARG A 53 -28.29 1.69 -6.09
N THR A 54 -27.68 0.95 -5.18
CA THR A 54 -28.25 -0.31 -4.68
C THR A 54 -29.47 -0.02 -3.80
N ARG A 55 -30.53 -0.79 -4.02
CA ARG A 55 -31.81 -0.67 -3.31
C ARG A 55 -32.14 -1.96 -2.61
N THR A 56 -31.94 -1.97 -1.33
CA THR A 56 -32.27 -3.14 -0.51
C THR A 56 -32.92 -2.73 0.82
N PRO A 57 -33.67 -3.63 1.44
CA PRO A 57 -34.22 -3.39 2.77
C PRO A 57 -33.14 -3.20 3.84
N LEU A 58 -31.92 -3.71 3.59
CA LEU A 58 -30.76 -3.59 4.47
C LEU A 58 -29.98 -2.28 4.27
N GLY A 59 -30.48 -1.39 3.40
CA GLY A 59 -29.77 -0.19 2.96
C GLY A 59 -28.98 -0.41 1.66
N ARG A 60 -28.31 0.65 1.18
CA ARG A 60 -27.60 0.62 -0.12
C ARG A 60 -26.18 0.05 0.01
N ARG A 61 -25.50 0.20 1.16
CA ARG A 61 -24.07 -0.13 1.35
C ARG A 61 -23.83 -1.43 2.10
N THR A 62 -24.72 -1.77 3.04
CA THR A 62 -24.61 -2.96 3.89
C THR A 62 -24.39 -4.26 3.10
N PRO A 63 -25.17 -4.57 2.02
CA PRO A 63 -24.97 -5.82 1.28
C PRO A 63 -23.62 -5.89 0.57
N TRP A 64 -23.06 -4.75 0.14
CA TRP A 64 -21.75 -4.69 -0.49
C TRP A 64 -20.64 -5.00 0.52
N MET A 65 -20.71 -4.44 1.74
CA MET A 65 -19.70 -4.71 2.79
C MET A 65 -19.67 -6.19 3.19
N VAL A 66 -20.84 -6.80 3.40
CA VAL A 66 -20.91 -8.23 3.75
C VAL A 66 -20.47 -9.10 2.57
N GLY A 67 -21.02 -8.86 1.38
CA GLY A 67 -20.68 -9.60 0.17
C GLY A 67 -19.20 -9.48 -0.18
N GLY A 68 -18.63 -8.27 -0.08
CA GLY A 68 -17.22 -8.01 -0.29
C GLY A 68 -16.33 -8.77 0.69
N GLY A 69 -16.64 -8.73 1.98
CA GLY A 69 -15.89 -9.46 3.00
C GLY A 69 -15.90 -10.98 2.78
N LEU A 70 -17.06 -11.56 2.48
CA LEU A 70 -17.20 -13.00 2.20
C LEU A 70 -16.50 -13.39 0.88
N LEU A 71 -16.60 -12.55 -0.15
CA LEU A 71 -15.96 -12.79 -1.44
C LEU A 71 -14.43 -12.69 -1.32
N CYS A 72 -13.91 -11.69 -0.57
CA CYS A 72 -12.49 -11.61 -0.23
C CYS A 72 -12.00 -12.86 0.48
N ALA A 73 -12.78 -13.37 1.46
CA ALA A 73 -12.44 -14.57 2.18
C ALA A 73 -12.35 -15.78 1.25
N LEU A 74 -13.35 -15.99 0.40
CA LEU A 74 -13.37 -17.09 -0.57
C LEU A 74 -12.19 -17.02 -1.54
N ILE A 75 -11.95 -15.85 -2.15
CA ILE A 75 -10.86 -15.69 -3.10
C ILE A 75 -9.50 -15.88 -2.40
N THR A 76 -9.35 -15.40 -1.17
CA THR A 76 -8.11 -15.59 -0.40
C THR A 76 -7.82 -17.07 -0.14
N LEU A 77 -8.82 -17.89 0.16
CA LEU A 77 -8.66 -19.34 0.31
C LEU A 77 -8.23 -20.00 -1.02
N ILE A 78 -8.74 -19.55 -2.16
CA ILE A 78 -8.35 -20.05 -3.48
C ILE A 78 -6.91 -19.64 -3.78
N LEU A 79 -6.53 -18.39 -3.49
CA LEU A 79 -5.15 -17.90 -3.67
C LEU A 79 -4.14 -18.63 -2.77
N GLY A 80 -4.58 -19.21 -1.66
CA GLY A 80 -3.78 -20.07 -0.81
C GLY A 80 -3.48 -21.46 -1.39
N GLN A 81 -4.10 -21.84 -2.51
CA GLN A 81 -3.82 -23.10 -3.18
C GLN A 81 -2.66 -22.96 -4.15
N ASN A 82 -2.06 -24.10 -4.49
CA ASN A 82 -0.97 -24.14 -5.48
C ASN A 82 -1.54 -24.00 -6.91
N ILE A 83 -1.73 -22.78 -7.36
CA ILE A 83 -2.31 -22.42 -8.65
C ILE A 83 -1.26 -21.78 -9.56
N GLY A 84 -1.40 -21.98 -10.88
CA GLY A 84 -0.50 -21.36 -11.86
C GLY A 84 -0.63 -19.81 -11.88
N ILE A 85 0.42 -19.13 -12.37
CA ILE A 85 0.53 -17.66 -12.38
C ILE A 85 -0.64 -16.97 -13.09
N ILE A 86 -1.15 -17.53 -14.18
CA ILE A 86 -2.29 -16.95 -14.92
C ILE A 86 -3.54 -16.95 -14.07
N VAL A 87 -3.84 -18.08 -13.42
CA VAL A 87 -5.00 -18.23 -12.54
C VAL A 87 -4.85 -17.32 -11.32
N LEU A 88 -3.63 -17.23 -10.79
CA LEU A 88 -3.30 -16.27 -9.71
C LEU A 88 -3.62 -14.83 -10.12
N CYS A 89 -3.21 -14.37 -11.30
CA CYS A 89 -3.51 -13.02 -11.78
C CYS A 89 -5.02 -12.78 -11.91
N ILE A 90 -5.77 -13.75 -12.43
CA ILE A 90 -7.22 -13.64 -12.57
C ILE A 90 -7.89 -13.49 -11.21
N PHE A 91 -7.59 -14.38 -10.25
CA PHE A 91 -8.16 -14.28 -8.90
C PHE A 91 -7.68 -13.04 -8.14
N TRP A 92 -6.47 -12.55 -8.45
CA TRP A 92 -5.95 -11.30 -7.91
C TRP A 92 -6.77 -10.08 -8.37
N VAL A 93 -7.17 -10.04 -9.65
CA VAL A 93 -8.11 -9.02 -10.16
C VAL A 93 -9.45 -9.10 -9.42
N PHE A 94 -10.02 -10.29 -9.30
CA PHE A 94 -11.28 -10.46 -8.57
C PHE A 94 -11.17 -10.05 -7.10
N LEU A 95 -10.00 -10.29 -6.47
CA LEU A 95 -9.75 -9.84 -5.10
C LEU A 95 -9.78 -8.31 -4.98
N GLN A 96 -9.26 -7.58 -5.97
CA GLN A 96 -9.32 -6.11 -5.97
C GLN A 96 -10.76 -5.60 -6.04
N PHE A 97 -11.60 -6.23 -6.86
CA PHE A 97 -13.04 -5.89 -6.89
C PHE A 97 -13.75 -6.24 -5.58
N ALA A 98 -13.50 -7.42 -5.03
CA ALA A 98 -14.07 -7.84 -3.75
C ALA A 98 -13.62 -6.92 -2.60
N TYR A 99 -12.35 -6.50 -2.59
CA TYR A 99 -11.83 -5.54 -1.62
C TYR A 99 -12.46 -4.15 -1.77
N ALA A 100 -12.66 -3.69 -3.00
CA ALA A 100 -13.38 -2.44 -3.25
C ALA A 100 -14.83 -2.50 -2.74
N MET A 101 -15.51 -3.66 -2.90
CA MET A 101 -16.86 -3.89 -2.35
C MET A 101 -16.91 -3.75 -0.82
N LEU A 102 -15.84 -4.07 -0.13
CA LEU A 102 -15.74 -3.92 1.33
C LEU A 102 -15.33 -2.50 1.72
N SER A 103 -14.26 -1.97 1.13
CA SER A 103 -13.60 -0.74 1.57
C SER A 103 -14.35 0.54 1.18
N VAL A 104 -14.85 0.63 -0.05
CA VAL A 104 -15.50 1.85 -0.55
C VAL A 104 -16.81 2.15 0.18
N PRO A 105 -17.76 1.19 0.34
CA PRO A 105 -18.97 1.45 1.11
C PRO A 105 -18.70 1.72 2.59
N LEU A 106 -17.62 1.12 3.16
CA LEU A 106 -17.24 1.34 4.56
C LEU A 106 -16.81 2.79 4.80
N THR A 107 -15.89 3.31 3.99
CA THR A 107 -15.43 4.71 4.11
C THR A 107 -16.56 5.70 3.91
N SER A 108 -17.40 5.46 2.94
CA SER A 108 -18.57 6.27 2.68
C SER A 108 -19.62 6.18 3.82
N ALA A 109 -19.81 5.00 4.43
CA ALA A 109 -20.71 4.84 5.58
C ALA A 109 -20.21 5.63 6.81
N ILE A 110 -18.91 5.72 7.04
CA ILE A 110 -18.32 6.53 8.10
C ILE A 110 -18.65 8.02 7.87
N SER A 111 -18.46 8.52 6.66
CA SER A 111 -18.73 9.92 6.34
C SER A 111 -20.21 10.31 6.44
N GLU A 112 -21.15 9.40 6.13
CA GLU A 112 -22.57 9.68 6.12
C GLU A 112 -23.30 9.42 7.43
N ARG A 113 -22.88 8.37 8.17
CA ARG A 113 -23.62 7.90 9.37
C ARG A 113 -23.07 8.44 10.67
N VAL A 114 -21.85 8.98 10.64
CA VAL A 114 -21.21 9.52 11.83
C VAL A 114 -21.47 11.02 11.91
N PRO A 115 -22.07 11.53 13.00
CA PRO A 115 -22.23 12.95 13.22
C PRO A 115 -20.88 13.69 13.19
N ASP A 116 -20.83 14.89 12.61
CA ASP A 116 -19.60 15.67 12.40
C ASP A 116 -18.76 15.82 13.69
N LYS A 117 -19.41 15.95 14.84
CA LYS A 117 -18.75 16.04 16.14
C LYS A 117 -17.84 14.84 16.48
N PHE A 118 -18.20 13.64 16.01
CA PHE A 118 -17.47 12.40 16.30
C PHE A 118 -16.58 11.94 15.15
N ARG A 119 -16.72 12.53 13.97
CA ARG A 119 -15.99 12.16 12.75
C ARG A 119 -14.46 12.16 12.96
N PRO A 120 -13.81 13.20 13.52
CA PRO A 120 -12.35 13.21 13.71
C PRO A 120 -11.86 12.07 14.63
N ARG A 121 -12.68 11.69 15.63
CA ARG A 121 -12.33 10.57 16.51
C ARG A 121 -12.40 9.23 15.79
N ILE A 122 -13.42 9.01 14.96
CA ILE A 122 -13.59 7.76 14.22
C ILE A 122 -12.56 7.64 13.10
N GLU A 123 -12.25 8.72 12.39
CA GLU A 123 -11.18 8.76 11.38
C GLU A 123 -9.82 8.42 11.98
N ARG A 124 -9.51 8.91 13.19
CA ARG A 124 -8.30 8.54 13.92
C ARG A 124 -8.25 7.04 14.21
N TRP A 125 -9.33 6.46 14.72
CA TRP A 125 -9.41 5.01 14.96
C TRP A 125 -9.34 4.20 13.68
N HIS A 126 -9.94 4.67 12.59
CA HIS A 126 -9.82 4.06 11.27
C HIS A 126 -8.37 4.07 10.79
N GLY A 127 -7.66 5.19 10.89
CA GLY A 127 -6.24 5.29 10.54
C GLY A 127 -5.35 4.33 11.34
N ILE A 128 -5.56 4.25 12.67
CA ILE A 128 -4.87 3.27 13.53
C ILE A 128 -5.18 1.84 13.07
N GLY A 129 -6.45 1.54 12.77
CA GLY A 129 -6.87 0.23 12.26
C GLY A 129 -6.19 -0.16 10.95
N VAL A 130 -6.05 0.78 10.01
CA VAL A 130 -5.34 0.58 8.74
C VAL A 130 -3.87 0.26 8.99
N MET A 131 -3.17 1.03 9.84
CA MET A 131 -1.76 0.79 10.18
C MET A 131 -1.55 -0.56 10.86
N LEU A 132 -2.37 -0.90 11.86
CA LEU A 132 -2.31 -2.20 12.52
C LEU A 132 -2.59 -3.34 11.55
N GLY A 133 -3.58 -3.19 10.67
CA GLY A 133 -3.91 -4.17 9.64
C GLY A 133 -2.75 -4.42 8.66
N GLN A 134 -2.05 -3.37 8.25
CA GLN A 134 -0.86 -3.50 7.39
C GLN A 134 0.26 -4.29 8.09
N VAL A 135 0.58 -3.96 9.34
CA VAL A 135 1.61 -4.68 10.11
C VAL A 135 1.23 -6.13 10.34
N LEU A 136 -0.02 -6.39 10.76
CA LEU A 136 -0.53 -7.76 10.94
C LEU A 136 -0.47 -8.54 9.62
N GLY A 137 -0.85 -7.93 8.50
CA GLY A 137 -0.78 -8.54 7.17
C GLY A 137 0.65 -8.93 6.78
N VAL A 138 1.63 -8.04 7.02
CA VAL A 138 3.05 -8.34 6.77
C VAL A 138 3.55 -9.45 7.70
N CYS A 139 3.22 -9.40 8.99
CA CYS A 139 3.61 -10.45 9.95
C CYS A 139 3.00 -11.81 9.58
N MET A 140 1.73 -11.86 9.21
CA MET A 140 1.07 -13.09 8.78
C MET A 140 1.70 -13.63 7.48
N GLY A 141 2.02 -12.75 6.52
CA GLY A 141 2.76 -13.14 5.31
C GLY A 141 4.14 -13.69 5.63
N ALA A 142 4.88 -13.07 6.56
CA ALA A 142 6.18 -13.53 7.02
C ALA A 142 6.09 -14.93 7.67
N LEU A 143 5.10 -15.17 8.53
CA LEU A 143 4.83 -16.49 9.12
C LEU A 143 4.54 -17.54 8.05
N GLY A 144 3.76 -17.21 7.00
CA GLY A 144 3.50 -18.10 5.89
C GLY A 144 4.76 -18.57 5.19
N VAL A 145 5.69 -17.66 4.95
CA VAL A 145 6.97 -17.98 4.33
C VAL A 145 7.88 -18.76 5.29
N MET A 146 7.92 -18.39 6.58
CA MET A 146 8.74 -19.07 7.59
C MET A 146 8.39 -20.55 7.72
N PHE A 147 7.13 -20.87 7.74
CA PHE A 147 6.65 -22.24 7.97
C PHE A 147 6.24 -22.98 6.68
N ASN A 148 6.43 -22.35 5.52
CA ASN A 148 5.99 -22.87 4.20
C ASN A 148 4.55 -23.43 4.27
N SER A 149 3.66 -22.67 4.89
CA SER A 149 2.30 -23.08 5.24
C SER A 149 1.26 -22.20 4.58
N PHE A 150 0.13 -22.79 4.21
CA PHE A 150 -1.05 -22.07 3.72
C PHE A 150 -1.94 -21.52 4.85
N THR A 151 -1.61 -21.80 6.10
CA THR A 151 -2.39 -21.32 7.27
C THR A 151 -2.60 -19.81 7.30
N PRO A 152 -1.65 -18.94 6.91
CA PRO A 152 -1.87 -17.49 6.85
C PRO A 152 -3.01 -17.07 5.92
N PHE A 153 -3.21 -17.78 4.82
CA PHE A 153 -4.34 -17.51 3.91
C PHE A 153 -5.66 -17.80 4.59
N SER A 154 -5.74 -18.89 5.35
CA SER A 154 -6.96 -19.26 6.10
C SER A 154 -7.27 -18.23 7.18
N TYR A 155 -6.28 -17.78 7.95
CA TYR A 155 -6.47 -16.70 8.94
C TYR A 155 -6.89 -15.39 8.29
N THR A 156 -6.26 -14.99 7.18
CA THR A 156 -6.62 -13.78 6.44
C THR A 156 -8.05 -13.89 5.89
N ALA A 157 -8.45 -15.05 5.39
CA ALA A 157 -9.82 -15.28 4.92
C ALA A 157 -10.84 -15.13 6.06
N VAL A 158 -10.56 -15.69 7.25
CA VAL A 158 -11.41 -15.50 8.43
C VAL A 158 -11.49 -14.02 8.81
N LEU A 159 -10.38 -13.28 8.79
CA LEU A 159 -10.37 -11.85 9.09
C LEU A 159 -11.22 -11.06 8.09
N PHE A 160 -11.18 -11.36 6.79
CA PHE A 160 -12.05 -10.73 5.79
C PHE A 160 -13.53 -11.05 6.04
N ALA A 161 -13.87 -12.30 6.30
CA ALA A 161 -15.25 -12.69 6.58
C ALA A 161 -15.78 -12.00 7.85
N VAL A 162 -14.97 -12.02 8.92
CA VAL A 162 -15.32 -11.35 10.19
C VAL A 162 -15.43 -9.86 10.00
N SER A 163 -14.54 -9.22 9.26
CA SER A 163 -14.60 -7.76 9.03
C SER A 163 -15.87 -7.36 8.30
N GLY A 164 -16.27 -8.08 7.25
CA GLY A 164 -17.53 -7.83 6.53
C GLY A 164 -18.77 -7.94 7.41
N ILE A 165 -18.81 -8.92 8.31
CA ILE A 165 -19.92 -9.10 9.26
C ILE A 165 -19.85 -8.07 10.38
N ALA A 166 -18.65 -7.81 10.93
CA ALA A 166 -18.46 -6.87 12.04
C ALA A 166 -18.87 -5.44 11.68
N THR A 167 -18.65 -5.00 10.43
CA THR A 167 -19.09 -3.68 9.98
C THR A 167 -20.60 -3.49 10.12
N VAL A 168 -21.39 -4.53 9.87
CA VAL A 168 -22.85 -4.49 10.00
C VAL A 168 -23.30 -4.48 11.46
N LEU A 169 -22.55 -5.15 12.34
CA LEU A 169 -22.87 -5.23 13.77
C LEU A 169 -22.47 -3.96 14.52
N ILE A 170 -21.38 -3.32 14.12
CA ILE A 170 -20.79 -2.17 14.81
C ILE A 170 -21.38 -0.86 14.31
N LEU A 171 -21.59 -0.71 13.00
CA LEU A 171 -22.14 0.51 12.43
C LEU A 171 -23.63 0.67 12.74
N PRO A 172 -24.13 1.91 12.89
CA PRO A 172 -25.57 2.16 13.01
C PRO A 172 -26.33 1.55 11.82
N LYS A 173 -27.51 1.02 12.08
CA LYS A 173 -28.35 0.41 11.05
C LYS A 173 -28.62 1.40 9.92
N GLU A 174 -28.45 0.95 8.68
CA GLU A 174 -28.75 1.73 7.49
C GLU A 174 -30.25 1.74 7.27
N PRO A 175 -30.86 2.92 7.00
CA PRO A 175 -32.27 2.97 6.61
C PRO A 175 -32.47 2.24 5.28
N SER A 176 -33.67 1.67 5.10
CA SER A 176 -34.05 1.04 3.82
C SER A 176 -33.89 2.02 2.65
N SER A 177 -33.30 1.55 1.56
CA SER A 177 -33.07 2.35 0.35
C SER A 177 -34.07 2.03 -0.78
N THR A 178 -35.10 1.23 -0.50
CA THR A 178 -36.06 0.77 -1.51
C THR A 178 -36.88 1.91 -2.16
N GLU A 179 -37.10 3.00 -1.44
CA GLU A 179 -37.92 4.14 -1.90
C GLU A 179 -37.09 5.22 -2.63
N GLN A 180 -35.78 5.08 -2.72
CA GLN A 180 -34.93 6.06 -3.37
C GLN A 180 -35.17 6.11 -4.90
N PRO A 181 -35.12 7.31 -5.55
CA PRO A 181 -35.36 7.43 -6.97
C PRO A 181 -34.31 6.68 -7.81
N ASN A 182 -34.74 6.14 -8.97
CA ASN A 182 -33.85 5.35 -9.83
C ASN A 182 -32.88 6.27 -10.55
N GLN A 183 -31.60 6.18 -10.22
CA GLN A 183 -30.54 6.90 -10.94
C GLN A 183 -29.98 5.99 -12.05
N LEU A 184 -30.07 6.44 -13.30
CA LEU A 184 -29.49 5.71 -14.44
C LEU A 184 -27.96 5.66 -14.31
N PHE A 185 -27.39 4.52 -14.76
CA PHE A 185 -25.94 4.37 -14.79
C PHE A 185 -25.34 5.31 -15.85
N ASP A 186 -24.52 6.26 -15.40
CA ASP A 186 -23.78 7.15 -16.28
C ASP A 186 -22.30 6.76 -16.26
N ARG A 187 -21.80 6.34 -17.43
CA ARG A 187 -20.38 5.95 -17.59
C ARG A 187 -19.44 7.13 -17.41
N SER A 188 -19.90 8.35 -17.70
CA SER A 188 -19.09 9.55 -17.55
C SER A 188 -18.67 9.75 -16.10
N GLN A 189 -19.53 9.45 -15.13
CA GLN A 189 -19.23 9.57 -13.71
C GLN A 189 -18.06 8.68 -13.24
N VAL A 190 -17.89 7.50 -13.84
CA VAL A 190 -16.76 6.62 -13.55
C VAL A 190 -15.49 7.16 -14.22
N LEU A 191 -15.58 7.63 -15.45
CA LEU A 191 -14.45 8.17 -16.19
C LEU A 191 -13.96 9.49 -15.59
N ASP A 192 -14.87 10.36 -15.16
CA ASP A 192 -14.53 11.63 -14.51
C ASP A 192 -13.68 11.41 -13.24
N GLN A 193 -13.92 10.33 -12.49
CA GLN A 193 -13.12 9.98 -11.31
C GLN A 193 -11.71 9.45 -11.64
N LEU A 194 -11.42 9.18 -12.91
CA LEU A 194 -10.09 8.72 -13.37
C LEU A 194 -9.29 9.84 -14.04
N CYS A 195 -9.93 10.97 -14.37
CA CYS A 195 -9.30 12.06 -15.09
C CYS A 195 -8.76 13.14 -14.14
N LEU A 196 -7.47 13.48 -14.29
CA LEU A 196 -6.89 14.63 -13.59
C LEU A 196 -7.57 15.94 -14.06
N PRO A 197 -7.83 16.90 -13.14
CA PRO A 197 -8.38 18.19 -13.49
C PRO A 197 -7.46 18.93 -14.47
N ALA A 198 -7.91 19.21 -15.68
CA ALA A 198 -7.08 19.75 -16.77
C ALA A 198 -6.52 21.16 -16.49
N HIS A 199 -7.10 21.90 -15.53
CA HIS A 199 -6.80 23.31 -15.28
C HIS A 199 -6.27 23.58 -13.86
N ALA A 200 -5.72 22.56 -13.18
CA ALA A 200 -5.18 22.66 -11.82
C ALA A 200 -3.69 22.25 -11.77
N PRO A 201 -2.77 23.14 -12.19
CA PRO A 201 -1.35 22.80 -12.25
C PRO A 201 -0.77 22.50 -10.86
N GLU A 202 -1.22 23.17 -9.80
CA GLU A 202 -0.76 22.93 -8.43
C GLU A 202 -1.19 21.54 -7.95
N PHE A 203 -2.44 21.17 -8.14
CA PHE A 203 -2.93 19.82 -7.82
C PHE A 203 -2.17 18.74 -8.60
N SER A 204 -1.88 19.00 -9.90
CA SER A 204 -1.11 18.07 -10.73
C SER A 204 0.33 17.89 -10.20
N ARG A 205 0.98 18.94 -9.67
CA ARG A 205 2.29 18.86 -9.04
C ARG A 205 2.25 18.03 -7.75
N VAL A 206 1.25 18.27 -6.89
CA VAL A 206 1.07 17.53 -5.66
C VAL A 206 0.77 16.04 -5.96
N PHE A 207 -0.06 15.76 -6.97
CA PHE A 207 -0.30 14.40 -7.47
C PHE A 207 0.99 13.74 -7.96
N ALA A 208 1.80 14.43 -8.77
CA ALA A 208 3.08 13.90 -9.27
C ALA A 208 4.07 13.65 -8.13
N ALA A 209 4.16 14.57 -7.16
CA ALA A 209 5.00 14.40 -5.96
C ALA A 209 4.60 13.15 -5.18
N ARG A 210 3.29 12.94 -4.95
CA ARG A 210 2.77 11.73 -4.30
C ARG A 210 3.10 10.48 -5.08
N THR A 211 2.93 10.49 -6.40
CA THR A 211 3.26 9.36 -7.28
C THR A 211 4.75 9.01 -7.18
N CYS A 212 5.65 9.99 -7.22
CA CYS A 212 7.09 9.77 -7.07
C CYS A 212 7.44 9.24 -5.68
N MET A 213 6.83 9.78 -4.61
CA MET A 213 7.05 9.30 -3.25
C MET A 213 6.62 7.83 -3.11
N MET A 214 5.42 7.50 -3.60
CA MET A 214 4.90 6.13 -3.56
C MET A 214 5.67 5.18 -4.46
N ALA A 215 6.27 5.66 -5.56
CA ALA A 215 7.19 4.88 -6.38
C ALA A 215 8.48 4.54 -5.61
N GLY A 216 9.04 5.47 -4.88
CA GLY A 216 10.22 5.24 -4.02
C GLY A 216 9.92 4.24 -2.90
N VAL A 217 8.80 4.40 -2.21
CA VAL A 217 8.32 3.44 -1.19
C VAL A 217 8.06 2.07 -1.81
N GLY A 218 7.44 2.03 -2.99
CA GLY A 218 7.12 0.81 -3.71
C GLY A 218 8.35 0.04 -4.20
N LEU A 219 9.42 0.72 -4.63
CA LEU A 219 10.67 0.06 -5.08
C LEU A 219 11.28 -0.82 -3.99
N THR A 220 11.20 -0.42 -2.74
CA THR A 220 11.67 -1.25 -1.61
C THR A 220 10.58 -2.18 -1.10
N GLY A 221 9.32 -1.72 -1.03
CA GLY A 221 8.21 -2.49 -0.47
C GLY A 221 7.73 -3.65 -1.35
N VAL A 222 7.59 -3.44 -2.67
CA VAL A 222 7.16 -4.48 -3.62
C VAL A 222 8.17 -5.63 -3.68
N PHE A 223 9.46 -5.31 -3.60
CA PHE A 223 10.54 -6.30 -3.68
C PHE A 223 11.10 -6.70 -2.31
N LEU A 224 10.46 -6.32 -1.20
CA LEU A 224 10.98 -6.49 0.17
C LEU A 224 11.43 -7.92 0.48
N TRP A 225 10.63 -8.93 0.15
CA TRP A 225 10.98 -10.34 0.37
C TRP A 225 12.27 -10.72 -0.36
N TYR A 226 12.37 -10.30 -1.62
CA TYR A 226 13.53 -10.61 -2.46
C TYR A 226 14.76 -9.82 -2.01
N LEU A 227 14.59 -8.55 -1.60
CA LEU A 227 15.65 -7.75 -0.97
C LEU A 227 16.21 -8.45 0.25
N VAL A 228 15.36 -8.86 1.17
CA VAL A 228 15.80 -9.56 2.39
C VAL A 228 16.47 -10.89 2.03
N ARG A 229 15.87 -11.70 1.17
CA ARG A 229 16.39 -13.01 0.83
C ARG A 229 17.70 -12.96 0.05
N PHE A 230 17.81 -12.13 -0.97
CA PHE A 230 18.93 -12.14 -1.91
C PHE A 230 19.98 -11.09 -1.59
N TRP A 231 19.60 -9.97 -1.01
CA TRP A 231 20.51 -8.89 -0.64
C TRP A 231 21.05 -9.06 0.78
N VAL A 232 20.19 -9.25 1.78
CA VAL A 232 20.61 -9.34 3.18
C VAL A 232 21.32 -10.65 3.46
N TYR A 233 20.71 -11.79 3.12
CA TYR A 233 21.24 -13.12 3.41
C TYR A 233 22.14 -13.70 2.30
N GLY A 234 22.13 -13.14 1.09
CA GLY A 234 23.05 -13.48 0.00
C GLY A 234 22.88 -14.86 -0.62
N LYS A 235 23.82 -15.25 -1.49
CA LYS A 235 23.81 -16.50 -2.26
C LYS A 235 23.91 -17.79 -1.44
N ALA A 236 24.40 -17.73 -0.23
CA ALA A 236 24.56 -18.92 0.65
C ALA A 236 23.22 -19.64 0.92
N VAL A 237 22.11 -18.95 0.67
CA VAL A 237 20.74 -19.42 0.87
C VAL A 237 20.29 -20.45 -0.15
N VAL A 238 20.87 -20.45 -1.34
CA VAL A 238 20.42 -21.30 -2.47
C VAL A 238 20.76 -22.78 -2.27
N PHE A 239 21.76 -23.08 -1.43
CA PHE A 239 22.33 -24.45 -1.34
C PHE A 239 22.14 -25.16 0.01
N THR A 240 21.58 -24.49 1.02
CA THR A 240 21.27 -25.16 2.29
C THR A 240 19.79 -25.45 2.37
N SER A 241 19.44 -26.72 2.41
CA SER A 241 18.09 -27.27 2.61
C SER A 241 17.48 -26.97 3.97
N ALA A 242 18.04 -26.07 4.76
CA ALA A 242 17.60 -25.66 6.07
C ALA A 242 17.46 -24.13 6.17
N PRO A 243 16.75 -23.64 7.09
CA PRO A 243 15.61 -22.73 7.04
C PRO A 243 16.04 -21.27 7.17
N LEU A 244 16.63 -20.69 6.13
CA LEU A 244 16.87 -19.24 6.05
C LEU A 244 15.58 -18.43 5.80
N THR A 245 14.46 -19.11 5.58
CA THR A 245 13.14 -18.50 5.59
C THR A 245 12.76 -17.97 6.97
N ILE A 246 13.20 -18.64 8.06
CA ILE A 246 12.88 -18.23 9.42
C ILE A 246 13.50 -16.88 9.79
N PRO A 247 14.82 -16.65 9.72
CA PRO A 247 15.40 -15.35 10.02
C PRO A 247 14.93 -14.25 9.06
N ALA A 248 14.70 -14.55 7.78
CA ALA A 248 14.15 -13.58 6.85
C ALA A 248 12.72 -13.15 7.22
N GLY A 249 11.88 -14.08 7.66
CA GLY A 249 10.54 -13.77 8.15
C GLY A 249 10.58 -12.93 9.42
N PHE A 250 11.44 -13.24 10.38
CA PHE A 250 11.63 -12.43 11.59
C PHE A 250 12.11 -11.01 11.27
N LEU A 251 13.06 -10.86 10.34
CA LEU A 251 13.54 -9.56 9.91
C LEU A 251 12.41 -8.73 9.29
N ILE A 252 11.61 -9.30 8.39
CA ILE A 252 10.48 -8.62 7.75
C ILE A 252 9.41 -8.22 8.78
N ALA A 253 9.08 -9.11 9.72
CA ALA A 253 8.16 -8.80 10.80
C ALA A 253 8.72 -7.69 11.70
N GLY A 254 10.00 -7.75 12.04
CA GLY A 254 10.70 -6.70 12.78
C GLY A 254 10.69 -5.35 12.07
N MET A 255 10.92 -5.35 10.75
CA MET A 255 10.81 -4.13 9.93
C MET A 255 9.39 -3.54 9.94
N ALA A 256 8.35 -4.38 9.84
CA ALA A 256 6.98 -3.92 9.91
C ALA A 256 6.66 -3.26 11.26
N VAL A 257 7.11 -3.85 12.36
CA VAL A 257 6.99 -3.27 13.71
C VAL A 257 7.79 -1.98 13.84
N ALA A 258 9.04 -1.94 13.34
CA ALA A 258 9.87 -0.74 13.36
C ALA A 258 9.24 0.41 12.57
N THR A 259 8.66 0.13 11.39
CA THR A 259 7.91 1.10 10.59
C THR A 259 6.70 1.64 11.35
N LEU A 260 5.95 0.78 12.04
CA LEU A 260 4.82 1.20 12.87
C LEU A 260 5.26 2.11 14.03
N ILE A 261 6.36 1.76 14.71
CA ILE A 261 6.93 2.60 15.77
C ILE A 261 7.34 3.96 15.20
N GLY A 262 8.02 3.98 14.05
CA GLY A 262 8.38 5.22 13.36
C GLY A 262 7.16 6.08 13.03
N ALA A 263 6.11 5.50 12.47
CA ALA A 263 4.87 6.20 12.14
C ALA A 263 4.13 6.72 13.38
N ALA A 264 4.14 5.98 14.48
CA ALA A 264 3.58 6.41 15.76
C ALA A 264 4.34 7.61 16.34
N LEU A 265 5.68 7.57 16.28
CA LEU A 265 6.53 8.70 16.68
C LEU A 265 6.29 9.93 15.79
N ALA A 266 6.08 9.75 14.49
CA ALA A 266 5.73 10.83 13.57
C ALA A 266 4.39 11.48 13.94
N SER A 267 3.38 10.66 14.24
CA SER A 267 2.06 11.16 14.66
C SER A 267 2.13 11.95 15.97
N TRP A 268 2.99 11.53 16.90
CA TRP A 268 3.24 12.28 18.13
C TRP A 268 4.01 13.59 17.87
N ALA A 269 4.99 13.56 16.96
CA ALA A 269 5.81 14.72 16.62
C ALA A 269 5.07 15.73 15.72
N ALA A 270 4.02 15.33 15.02
CA ALA A 270 3.28 16.19 14.09
C ALA A 270 2.69 17.44 14.76
N GLY A 271 2.17 17.31 16.00
CA GLY A 271 1.63 18.45 16.76
C GLY A 271 2.68 19.54 17.04
N PRO A 272 3.77 19.25 17.75
CA PRO A 272 4.86 20.20 17.99
C PRO A 272 5.49 20.77 16.71
N ILE A 273 5.55 19.96 15.63
CA ILE A 273 6.03 20.43 14.33
C ILE A 273 5.05 21.45 13.75
N SER A 274 3.74 21.20 13.78
CA SER A 274 2.71 22.14 13.29
C SER A 274 2.77 23.48 14.03
N GLU A 275 2.86 23.47 15.37
CA GLU A 275 3.03 24.68 16.17
C GLU A 275 4.28 25.48 15.77
N SER A 276 5.41 24.76 15.56
CA SER A 276 6.66 25.40 15.13
C SER A 276 6.62 25.97 13.71
N ILE A 277 5.81 25.36 12.84
CA ILE A 277 5.59 25.79 11.45
C ILE A 277 4.81 27.11 11.46
N GLU A 278 3.72 27.18 12.23
CA GLU A 278 2.90 28.36 12.37
C GLU A 278 3.71 29.53 12.99
N GLU A 279 4.43 29.26 14.09
CA GLU A 279 5.26 30.27 14.77
C GLU A 279 6.34 30.87 13.89
N LYS A 280 6.98 30.05 13.06
CA LYS A 280 8.10 30.45 12.19
C LYS A 280 7.68 30.78 10.76
N ASN A 281 6.39 30.71 10.46
CA ASN A 281 5.85 30.91 9.09
C ASN A 281 6.58 30.07 8.03
N ILE A 282 6.79 28.78 8.33
CA ILE A 282 7.47 27.86 7.42
C ILE A 282 6.42 27.24 6.46
N PRO A 283 6.58 27.33 5.14
CA PRO A 283 5.60 26.74 4.23
C PRO A 283 5.57 25.22 4.34
N THR A 284 4.39 24.62 4.35
CA THR A 284 4.11 23.17 4.47
C THR A 284 4.88 22.37 3.40
N THR A 285 5.08 22.95 2.21
CA THR A 285 5.90 22.36 1.13
C THR A 285 7.33 22.04 1.56
N ARG A 286 7.96 22.87 2.41
CA ARG A 286 9.31 22.62 2.93
C ARG A 286 9.35 21.48 3.92
N VAL A 287 8.31 21.32 4.72
CA VAL A 287 8.20 20.23 5.69
C VAL A 287 8.03 18.90 4.97
N VAL A 288 7.14 18.84 3.98
CA VAL A 288 6.92 17.66 3.14
C VAL A 288 8.20 17.29 2.36
N ALA A 289 8.90 18.28 1.80
CA ALA A 289 10.18 18.04 1.13
C ALA A 289 11.27 17.56 2.12
N GLY A 290 11.29 18.10 3.34
CA GLY A 290 12.17 17.64 4.43
C GLY A 290 11.90 16.19 4.82
N ALA A 291 10.63 15.78 4.86
CA ALA A 291 10.24 14.38 5.08
C ALA A 291 10.72 13.46 3.94
N CYS A 292 10.64 13.90 2.68
CA CYS A 292 11.22 13.18 1.55
C CYS A 292 12.73 13.01 1.71
N LEU A 293 13.45 14.07 2.07
CA LEU A 293 14.89 14.02 2.32
C LEU A 293 15.22 13.05 3.47
N LEU A 294 14.47 13.09 4.57
CA LEU A 294 14.65 12.18 5.69
C LEU A 294 14.41 10.72 5.30
N TYR A 295 13.41 10.46 4.46
CA TYR A 295 13.18 9.12 3.91
C TYR A 295 14.36 8.65 3.06
N ALA A 296 14.89 9.52 2.19
CA ALA A 296 16.06 9.22 1.36
C ALA A 296 17.31 8.94 2.23
N ILE A 297 17.53 9.71 3.31
CA ILE A 297 18.59 9.46 4.29
C ILE A 297 18.38 8.11 4.97
N GLY A 298 17.14 7.74 5.31
CA GLY A 298 16.78 6.46 5.90
C GLY A 298 17.15 5.26 5.03
N LEU A 299 17.13 5.40 3.70
CA LEU A 299 17.59 4.36 2.77
C LEU A 299 19.12 4.13 2.82
N GLY A 300 19.90 5.14 3.27
CA GLY A 300 21.35 5.08 3.36
C GLY A 300 21.89 3.91 4.19
N PRO A 301 21.42 3.69 5.44
CA PRO A 301 21.84 2.54 6.25
C PRO A 301 21.58 1.18 5.62
N ALA A 302 20.40 0.97 5.02
CA ALA A 302 20.10 -0.28 4.33
C ALA A 302 21.02 -0.51 3.13
N TRP A 303 21.27 0.55 2.34
CA TRP A 303 22.13 0.51 1.18
C TRP A 303 23.62 0.41 1.56
N GLY A 304 24.13 1.32 2.40
CA GLY A 304 25.55 1.41 2.76
C GLY A 304 26.03 0.22 3.59
N LEU A 305 25.32 -0.15 4.65
CA LEU A 305 25.68 -1.32 5.46
C LEU A 305 25.52 -2.63 4.67
N GLY A 306 24.61 -2.66 3.71
CA GLY A 306 24.48 -3.77 2.78
C GLY A 306 25.71 -3.97 1.89
N VAL A 307 26.42 -2.90 1.51
CA VAL A 307 27.61 -2.95 0.64
C VAL A 307 28.86 -3.36 1.44
N TRP A 308 29.08 -2.72 2.60
CA TRP A 308 30.36 -2.79 3.30
C TRP A 308 30.38 -3.75 4.49
N SER A 309 29.24 -4.40 4.80
CA SER A 309 29.14 -5.32 5.92
C SER A 309 28.44 -6.62 5.56
N THR A 310 28.53 -7.62 6.46
CA THR A 310 27.87 -8.93 6.33
C THR A 310 27.13 -9.28 7.62
N GLY A 311 26.17 -10.19 7.51
CA GLY A 311 25.46 -10.73 8.68
C GLY A 311 24.59 -9.70 9.40
N THR A 312 24.68 -9.65 10.73
CA THR A 312 23.83 -8.85 11.62
C THR A 312 23.83 -7.33 11.32
N ALA A 313 24.92 -6.80 10.76
CA ALA A 313 24.99 -5.38 10.41
C ALA A 313 24.04 -5.03 9.27
N ARG A 314 23.82 -5.93 8.29
CA ARG A 314 22.82 -5.75 7.23
C ARG A 314 21.40 -5.78 7.79
N GLU A 315 21.11 -6.70 8.69
CA GLU A 315 19.81 -6.79 9.36
C GLU A 315 19.50 -5.50 10.14
N ASN A 316 20.48 -5.01 10.92
CA ASN A 316 20.35 -3.76 11.67
C ASN A 316 20.15 -2.55 10.74
N GLY A 317 20.83 -2.52 9.59
CA GLY A 317 20.64 -1.50 8.57
C GLY A 317 19.20 -1.48 8.02
N MET A 318 18.61 -2.65 7.78
CA MET A 318 17.22 -2.77 7.33
C MET A 318 16.22 -2.35 8.41
N LEU A 319 16.46 -2.70 9.68
CA LEU A 319 15.63 -2.28 10.81
C LEU A 319 15.69 -0.77 11.02
N LEU A 320 16.89 -0.18 10.94
CA LEU A 320 17.08 1.27 11.05
C LEU A 320 16.40 2.01 9.89
N PHE A 321 16.52 1.49 8.67
CA PHE A 321 15.77 2.00 7.52
C PHE A 321 14.26 1.96 7.78
N ALA A 322 13.73 0.84 8.26
CA ALA A 322 12.31 0.69 8.52
C ALA A 322 11.79 1.71 9.56
N LEU A 323 12.56 1.96 10.62
CA LEU A 323 12.23 2.95 11.65
C LEU A 323 12.22 4.37 11.10
N ILE A 324 13.31 4.77 10.40
CA ILE A 324 13.45 6.12 9.84
C ILE A 324 12.42 6.35 8.73
N SER A 325 12.24 5.38 7.84
CA SER A 325 11.27 5.48 6.75
C SER A 325 9.83 5.57 7.26
N GLY A 326 9.50 4.81 8.32
CA GLY A 326 8.20 4.90 8.97
C GLY A 326 7.94 6.29 9.57
N PHE A 327 8.93 6.87 10.25
CA PHE A 327 8.85 8.22 10.78
C PHE A 327 8.73 9.27 9.66
N ALA A 328 9.61 9.21 8.67
CA ALA A 328 9.62 10.15 7.55
C ALA A 328 8.30 10.09 6.75
N PHE A 329 7.82 8.87 6.47
CA PHE A 329 6.55 8.70 5.76
C PHE A 329 5.36 9.18 6.59
N GLY A 330 5.38 8.97 7.92
CA GLY A 330 4.33 9.47 8.81
C GLY A 330 4.24 11.01 8.82
N ILE A 331 5.39 11.70 8.84
CA ILE A 331 5.43 13.16 8.68
C ILE A 331 4.95 13.58 7.28
N TYR A 332 5.44 12.91 6.24
CA TYR A 332 5.00 13.16 4.86
C TYR A 332 3.48 13.04 4.69
N ASP A 333 2.88 12.00 5.26
CA ASP A 333 1.44 11.73 5.12
C ASP A 333 0.59 12.73 5.92
N SER A 334 1.05 13.12 7.13
CA SER A 334 0.37 14.08 7.99
C SER A 334 0.27 15.48 7.33
N PHE A 335 1.38 16.00 6.84
CA PHE A 335 1.41 17.33 6.20
C PHE A 335 1.08 17.30 4.71
N GLY A 336 1.20 16.14 4.06
CA GLY A 336 0.82 15.95 2.66
C GLY A 336 -0.68 16.10 2.43
N LEU A 337 -1.51 15.71 3.39
CA LEU A 337 -2.96 15.92 3.30
C LEU A 337 -3.34 17.40 3.34
N GLU A 338 -2.69 18.19 4.19
CA GLU A 338 -2.85 19.64 4.26
C GLU A 338 -2.48 20.27 2.91
N LEU A 339 -1.31 19.92 2.37
CA LEU A 339 -0.86 20.41 1.06
C LEU A 339 -1.84 20.09 -0.08
N VAL A 340 -2.47 18.91 -0.04
CA VAL A 340 -3.51 18.55 -1.02
C VAL A 340 -4.74 19.41 -0.86
N MET A 341 -5.21 19.61 0.38
CA MET A 341 -6.38 20.45 0.65
C MET A 341 -6.20 21.88 0.14
N ASP A 342 -5.00 22.45 0.30
CA ASP A 342 -4.64 23.78 -0.18
C ASP A 342 -4.55 23.86 -1.72
N SER A 343 -4.28 22.73 -2.38
CA SER A 343 -4.15 22.65 -3.84
C SER A 343 -5.45 22.27 -4.57
N LEU A 344 -6.56 22.05 -3.85
CA LEU A 344 -7.83 21.63 -4.46
C LEU A 344 -8.40 22.72 -5.39
N PRO A 345 -8.75 22.37 -6.64
CA PRO A 345 -9.30 23.32 -7.60
C PRO A 345 -10.71 23.81 -7.25
N ASP A 346 -11.53 22.95 -6.63
CA ASP A 346 -12.88 23.29 -6.19
C ASP A 346 -13.19 22.64 -4.83
N PRO A 347 -13.25 23.41 -3.75
CA PRO A 347 -13.59 22.89 -2.41
C PRO A 347 -14.95 22.16 -2.35
N ARG A 348 -15.86 22.47 -3.25
CA ARG A 348 -17.18 21.81 -3.33
C ARG A 348 -17.10 20.39 -3.89
N ARG A 349 -16.02 20.07 -4.62
CA ARG A 349 -15.73 18.75 -5.19
C ARG A 349 -14.57 18.04 -4.49
N ALA A 350 -14.19 18.48 -3.29
CA ALA A 350 -13.06 17.95 -2.54
C ALA A 350 -13.04 16.40 -2.45
N GLY A 351 -14.19 15.78 -2.25
CA GLY A 351 -14.28 14.30 -2.22
C GLY A 351 -13.89 13.63 -3.54
N HIS A 352 -14.25 14.23 -4.67
CA HIS A 352 -13.87 13.76 -6.00
C HIS A 352 -12.37 13.92 -6.23
N ASP A 353 -11.82 15.09 -5.94
CA ASP A 353 -10.42 15.41 -6.17
C ASP A 353 -9.48 14.61 -5.24
N LEU A 354 -9.89 14.40 -3.99
CA LEU A 354 -9.20 13.48 -3.07
C LEU A 354 -9.24 12.01 -3.56
N GLY A 355 -10.34 11.60 -4.19
CA GLY A 355 -10.43 10.30 -4.87
C GLY A 355 -9.39 10.16 -5.97
N ILE A 356 -9.24 11.20 -6.81
CA ILE A 356 -8.19 11.25 -7.85
C ILE A 356 -6.80 11.23 -7.20
N TYR A 357 -6.57 12.03 -6.14
CA TYR A 357 -5.29 12.02 -5.42
C TYR A 357 -4.94 10.64 -4.87
N ALA A 358 -5.90 9.86 -4.40
CA ALA A 358 -5.69 8.50 -3.94
C ALA A 358 -5.13 7.57 -5.05
N LEU A 359 -5.46 7.85 -6.34
CA LEU A 359 -4.90 7.12 -7.48
C LEU A 359 -3.37 7.29 -7.60
N ALA A 360 -2.79 8.38 -7.08
CA ALA A 360 -1.34 8.58 -7.05
C ALA A 360 -0.61 7.46 -6.29
N ASN A 361 -1.23 6.91 -5.23
CA ASN A 361 -0.67 5.79 -4.49
C ASN A 361 -0.55 4.54 -5.39
N SER A 362 -1.61 4.26 -6.12
CA SER A 362 -1.65 3.12 -7.06
C SER A 362 -0.71 3.33 -8.24
N ALA A 363 -0.70 4.52 -8.82
CA ALA A 363 0.22 4.89 -9.90
C ALA A 363 1.69 4.76 -9.48
N GLY A 364 2.04 5.21 -8.25
CA GLY A 364 3.37 5.07 -7.70
C GLY A 364 3.80 3.61 -7.54
N LEU A 365 2.93 2.73 -7.03
CA LEU A 365 3.22 1.30 -6.93
C LEU A 365 3.38 0.63 -8.30
N ALA A 366 2.57 1.01 -9.29
CA ALA A 366 2.74 0.53 -10.66
C ALA A 366 4.09 0.98 -11.24
N LEU A 367 4.46 2.26 -11.04
CA LEU A 367 5.74 2.80 -11.47
C LEU A 367 6.92 2.09 -10.80
N ALA A 368 6.81 1.78 -9.50
CA ALA A 368 7.80 0.99 -8.78
C ALA A 368 8.00 -0.41 -9.40
N ALA A 369 6.91 -1.07 -9.79
CA ALA A 369 6.98 -2.38 -10.43
C ALA A 369 7.58 -2.29 -11.85
N ILE A 370 7.21 -1.27 -12.62
CA ILE A 370 7.72 -1.01 -13.98
C ILE A 370 9.23 -0.73 -13.97
N ILE A 371 9.71 0.04 -12.97
CA ILE A 371 11.13 0.38 -12.85
C ILE A 371 11.90 -0.77 -12.21
N GLY A 372 11.39 -1.34 -11.12
CA GLY A 372 12.12 -2.29 -10.29
C GLY A 372 12.34 -3.64 -10.95
N ALA A 373 11.34 -4.18 -11.68
CA ALA A 373 11.48 -5.50 -12.28
C ALA A 373 12.55 -5.55 -13.39
N PRO A 374 12.64 -4.60 -14.35
CA PRO A 374 13.72 -4.56 -15.31
C PRO A 374 15.09 -4.37 -14.65
N LEU A 375 15.20 -3.54 -13.59
CA LEU A 375 16.46 -3.35 -12.86
C LEU A 375 16.95 -4.65 -12.24
N VAL A 376 16.05 -5.38 -11.58
CA VAL A 376 16.39 -6.69 -10.99
C VAL A 376 16.74 -7.72 -12.06
N ASN A 377 16.05 -7.67 -13.20
CA ASN A 377 16.23 -8.66 -14.27
C ASN A 377 17.45 -8.38 -15.17
N ALA A 378 17.81 -7.10 -15.37
CA ALA A 378 18.93 -6.71 -16.25
C ALA A 378 20.31 -7.04 -15.66
N PHE A 379 20.42 -7.15 -14.33
CA PHE A 379 21.67 -7.38 -13.64
C PHE A 379 21.64 -8.73 -12.93
N GLU A 380 22.59 -9.60 -13.28
CA GLU A 380 22.67 -10.93 -12.68
C GLU A 380 22.85 -10.90 -11.16
N HIS A 381 22.17 -11.80 -10.48
CA HIS A 381 22.31 -12.07 -9.06
C HIS A 381 21.88 -10.92 -8.11
N SER A 382 22.70 -10.58 -7.11
CA SER A 382 22.38 -9.62 -6.05
C SER A 382 22.48 -8.16 -6.49
N PHE A 383 23.15 -7.85 -7.60
CA PHE A 383 23.41 -6.46 -8.01
C PHE A 383 22.15 -5.73 -8.45
N GLY A 384 21.20 -6.41 -9.09
CA GLY A 384 19.90 -5.82 -9.45
C GLY A 384 19.12 -5.32 -8.24
N TYR A 385 19.15 -6.08 -7.13
CA TYR A 385 18.52 -5.65 -5.88
C TYR A 385 19.22 -4.47 -5.22
N TYR A 386 20.56 -4.38 -5.37
CA TYR A 386 21.33 -3.24 -4.93
C TYR A 386 20.87 -1.93 -5.59
N LEU A 387 20.51 -1.94 -6.87
CA LEU A 387 20.06 -0.77 -7.61
C LEU A 387 18.67 -0.26 -7.20
N LEU A 388 17.87 -1.07 -6.51
CA LEU A 388 16.56 -0.63 -6.02
C LEU A 388 16.68 0.50 -5.00
N PHE A 389 17.72 0.51 -4.14
CA PHE A 389 17.93 1.56 -3.15
C PHE A 389 18.23 2.93 -3.78
N PRO A 390 19.25 3.08 -4.65
CA PRO A 390 19.50 4.37 -5.29
C PRO A 390 18.35 4.82 -6.19
N SER A 391 17.63 3.90 -6.85
CA SER A 391 16.43 4.23 -7.61
C SER A 391 15.31 4.76 -6.73
N ALA A 392 15.11 4.18 -5.55
CA ALA A 392 14.16 4.66 -4.54
C ALA A 392 14.56 6.05 -4.02
N ILE A 393 15.85 6.26 -3.72
CA ILE A 393 16.39 7.59 -3.32
C ILE A 393 16.08 8.63 -4.38
N VAL A 394 16.35 8.34 -5.66
CA VAL A 394 16.06 9.26 -6.76
C VAL A 394 14.57 9.61 -6.83
N MET A 395 13.69 8.61 -6.75
CA MET A 395 12.24 8.83 -6.79
C MET A 395 11.74 9.68 -5.62
N VAL A 396 12.22 9.41 -4.40
CA VAL A 396 11.84 10.18 -3.22
C VAL A 396 12.38 11.61 -3.26
N LEU A 397 13.62 11.81 -3.73
CA LEU A 397 14.17 13.16 -3.91
C LEU A 397 13.44 13.93 -5.00
N LEU A 398 13.04 13.28 -6.10
CA LEU A 398 12.18 13.88 -7.12
C LEU A 398 10.84 14.32 -6.52
N ALA A 399 10.23 13.49 -5.65
CA ALA A 399 9.02 13.87 -4.93
C ALA A 399 9.24 15.16 -4.12
N GLY A 400 10.33 15.26 -3.37
CA GLY A 400 10.67 16.46 -2.60
C GLY A 400 10.87 17.70 -3.49
N ILE A 401 11.60 17.55 -4.61
CA ILE A 401 11.82 18.64 -5.57
C ILE A 401 10.50 19.12 -6.18
N VAL A 402 9.66 18.20 -6.64
CA VAL A 402 8.34 18.53 -7.21
C VAL A 402 7.46 19.22 -6.17
N THR A 403 7.49 18.76 -4.92
CA THR A 403 6.75 19.42 -3.81
C THR A 403 7.21 20.87 -3.62
N LEU A 404 8.50 21.14 -3.68
CA LEU A 404 9.04 22.52 -3.55
C LEU A 404 8.64 23.44 -4.72
N THR A 405 8.28 22.88 -5.88
CA THR A 405 7.76 23.65 -7.02
C THR A 405 6.26 23.94 -6.91
N ALA A 406 5.54 23.24 -6.05
CA ALA A 406 4.15 23.53 -5.77
C ALA A 406 4.06 24.82 -4.92
N LYS A 407 3.21 25.76 -5.30
CA LYS A 407 2.97 26.96 -4.49
C LYS A 407 2.08 26.56 -3.31
N SER A 408 2.52 26.85 -2.09
CA SER A 408 1.59 26.95 -0.96
C SER A 408 0.69 28.15 -1.22
N ALA A 409 -0.61 28.02 -0.96
CA ALA A 409 -1.49 29.18 -0.90
C ALA A 409 -0.92 30.13 0.18
N GLU A 410 -0.48 31.31 -0.24
CA GLU A 410 -0.12 32.42 0.64
C GLU A 410 -1.39 33.01 1.29
#